data_ec1dded1a830fbc8ca08a5922d769af8
#
_entry.id   ec1dded1a830fbc8ca08a5922d769af8
#
_cell.length_a   1.000
_cell.length_b   1.000
_cell.length_c   1.000
_cell.angle_alpha   90.00
_cell.angle_beta   90.00
_cell.angle_gamma   90.00
#
_symmetry.space_group_name_H-M   'P 1'
#
loop_
_entity.id
_entity.type
_entity.pdbx_description
1 polymer ?
#
loop_
_entity_poly.entity_id
_entity_poly.type
_entity_poly.pdbx_seq_one_letter_code
_entity_poly.pdbx_strand_id
1 'polypeptide(L)'
;MMALDHVSFDVPKGQFLALVGASGCGKTTILNMAAGLIQPVAGSVMVNGERLLKPSRRTGYMFARDGLLPWRSARSNLEVGLELRGVPSEERARRGTALLEMIGLASFANAYPWQLSQGMRQRVALARTLAIDPDTLLMDEPFAALDAQTKLMLQAEFLRVWERDRKTVLFVTHDLAEAVALADRVIVLTRRPGRIQADIEIDLPRPRDPERIRFDHAYLRLSERVWQALKAGEAAQ
;
A
#
# COMPACT_ATOMS: atom_id res chain seq x y z
N MET A 1 12.76 -21.81 -8.37
CA MET A 1 11.66 -22.12 -7.43
C MET A 1 10.49 -21.21 -7.75
N MET A 2 9.30 -21.77 -8.03
CA MET A 2 8.09 -21.02 -8.44
C MET A 2 7.55 -20.22 -7.26
N ALA A 3 7.31 -18.92 -7.43
CA ALA A 3 6.74 -18.04 -6.41
C ALA A 3 5.22 -17.97 -6.52
N LEU A 4 4.71 -17.85 -7.74
CA LEU A 4 3.30 -17.70 -8.09
C LEU A 4 2.95 -18.73 -9.19
N ASP A 5 1.74 -19.25 -9.14
CA ASP A 5 1.25 -20.23 -10.11
C ASP A 5 -0.16 -19.85 -10.56
N HIS A 6 -0.29 -19.50 -11.86
CA HIS A 6 -1.56 -19.14 -12.52
C HIS A 6 -2.37 -18.09 -11.77
N VAL A 7 -1.71 -16.98 -11.31
CA VAL A 7 -2.39 -15.85 -10.69
C VAL A 7 -2.83 -14.86 -11.77
N SER A 8 -4.13 -14.64 -11.88
CA SER A 8 -4.72 -13.67 -12.82
C SER A 8 -5.84 -12.91 -12.16
N PHE A 9 -5.77 -11.59 -12.17
CA PHE A 9 -6.81 -10.69 -11.67
C PHE A 9 -6.67 -9.32 -12.34
N ASP A 10 -7.72 -8.53 -12.28
CA ASP A 10 -7.73 -7.13 -12.68
C ASP A 10 -7.97 -6.22 -11.48
N VAL A 11 -7.58 -4.96 -11.61
CA VAL A 11 -7.84 -3.89 -10.64
C VAL A 11 -8.44 -2.72 -11.39
N PRO A 12 -9.75 -2.49 -11.30
CA PRO A 12 -10.41 -1.34 -11.91
C PRO A 12 -9.79 -0.03 -11.45
N LYS A 13 -9.80 0.97 -12.33
CA LYS A 13 -9.29 2.30 -12.00
C LYS A 13 -10.02 2.85 -10.77
N GLY A 14 -9.26 3.34 -9.80
CA GLY A 14 -9.79 3.90 -8.55
C GLY A 14 -10.20 2.86 -7.52
N GLN A 15 -10.03 1.55 -7.78
CA GLN A 15 -10.29 0.51 -6.80
C GLN A 15 -9.14 0.39 -5.81
N PHE A 16 -9.46 0.11 -4.56
CA PHE A 16 -8.54 -0.28 -3.52
C PHE A 16 -8.57 -1.80 -3.35
N LEU A 17 -7.58 -2.50 -3.90
CA LEU A 17 -7.44 -3.95 -3.78
C LEU A 17 -6.39 -4.30 -2.72
N ALA A 18 -6.75 -5.15 -1.76
CA ALA A 18 -5.81 -5.75 -0.83
C ALA A 18 -5.42 -7.18 -1.22
N LEU A 19 -4.14 -7.51 -1.09
CA LEU A 19 -3.60 -8.87 -1.20
C LEU A 19 -3.22 -9.36 0.19
N VAL A 20 -3.82 -10.47 0.62
CA VAL A 20 -3.51 -11.13 1.89
C VAL A 20 -3.06 -12.56 1.67
N GLY A 21 -2.31 -13.13 2.60
CA GLY A 21 -1.79 -14.49 2.50
C GLY A 21 -0.56 -14.69 3.38
N ALA A 22 -0.15 -15.92 3.56
CA ALA A 22 1.01 -16.28 4.39
C ALA A 22 2.30 -15.58 3.92
N SER A 23 3.28 -15.46 4.83
CA SER A 23 4.60 -14.93 4.47
C SER A 23 5.24 -15.80 3.38
N GLY A 24 5.86 -15.15 2.39
CA GLY A 24 6.53 -15.85 1.27
C GLY A 24 5.59 -16.38 0.18
N CYS A 25 4.27 -16.15 0.22
CA CYS A 25 3.33 -16.62 -0.81
C CYS A 25 3.40 -15.85 -2.15
N GLY A 26 4.22 -14.80 -2.26
CA GLY A 26 4.43 -14.07 -3.52
C GLY A 26 3.78 -12.69 -3.60
N LYS A 27 3.21 -12.13 -2.53
CA LYS A 27 2.57 -10.79 -2.52
C LYS A 27 3.51 -9.68 -3.01
N THR A 28 4.71 -9.60 -2.44
CA THR A 28 5.74 -8.64 -2.88
C THR A 28 6.18 -8.90 -4.31
N THR A 29 6.18 -10.17 -4.78
CA THR A 29 6.47 -10.51 -6.18
C THR A 29 5.41 -9.93 -7.11
N ILE A 30 4.13 -10.00 -6.74
CA ILE A 30 3.03 -9.37 -7.50
C ILE A 30 3.23 -7.85 -7.55
N LEU A 31 3.54 -7.20 -6.40
CA LEU A 31 3.82 -5.76 -6.38
C LEU A 31 5.00 -5.39 -7.29
N ASN A 32 6.09 -6.16 -7.25
CA ASN A 32 7.26 -5.91 -8.10
C ASN A 32 6.94 -6.07 -9.59
N MET A 33 6.08 -7.02 -9.95
CA MET A 33 5.59 -7.15 -11.32
C MET A 33 4.69 -5.98 -11.70
N ALA A 34 3.76 -5.57 -10.82
CA ALA A 34 2.89 -4.42 -11.03
C ALA A 34 3.65 -3.08 -11.09
N ALA A 35 4.84 -3.01 -10.47
CA ALA A 35 5.76 -1.87 -10.58
C ALA A 35 6.61 -1.87 -11.86
N GLY A 36 6.64 -2.97 -12.61
CA GLY A 36 7.53 -3.17 -13.76
C GLY A 36 8.99 -3.38 -13.39
N LEU A 37 9.28 -3.73 -12.12
CA LEU A 37 10.63 -4.03 -11.63
C LEU A 37 11.10 -5.43 -12.03
N ILE A 38 10.17 -6.38 -12.15
CA ILE A 38 10.40 -7.72 -12.65
C ILE A 38 9.34 -8.08 -13.68
N GLN A 39 9.68 -8.95 -14.62
CA GLN A 39 8.73 -9.46 -15.61
C GLN A 39 8.25 -10.86 -15.20
N PRO A 40 6.97 -11.20 -15.43
CA PRO A 40 6.51 -12.57 -15.24
C PRO A 40 7.17 -13.51 -16.24
N VAL A 41 7.46 -14.74 -15.82
CA VAL A 41 8.02 -15.80 -16.70
C VAL A 41 7.01 -16.20 -17.79
N ALA A 42 5.72 -16.20 -17.45
CA ALA A 42 4.62 -16.43 -18.38
C ALA A 42 3.47 -15.46 -18.07
N GLY A 43 2.68 -15.13 -19.07
CA GLY A 43 1.62 -14.11 -18.96
C GLY A 43 2.15 -12.67 -19.13
N SER A 44 1.39 -11.71 -18.64
CA SER A 44 1.73 -10.30 -18.80
C SER A 44 1.08 -9.46 -17.70
N VAL A 45 1.66 -8.29 -17.42
CA VAL A 45 1.03 -7.24 -16.63
C VAL A 45 0.62 -6.13 -17.57
N MET A 46 -0.64 -5.70 -17.45
CA MET A 46 -1.21 -4.62 -18.25
C MET A 46 -1.55 -3.43 -17.34
N VAL A 47 -1.25 -2.23 -17.79
CA VAL A 47 -1.64 -0.98 -17.10
C VAL A 47 -2.28 -0.06 -18.12
N ASN A 48 -3.52 0.32 -17.90
CA ASN A 48 -4.31 1.14 -18.83
C ASN A 48 -4.36 0.58 -20.27
N GLY A 49 -4.43 -0.77 -20.41
CA GLY A 49 -4.48 -1.45 -21.70
C GLY A 49 -3.13 -1.66 -22.39
N GLU A 50 -2.03 -1.18 -21.81
CA GLU A 50 -0.68 -1.34 -22.35
C GLU A 50 0.14 -2.34 -21.51
N ARG A 51 0.98 -3.13 -22.18
CA ARG A 51 1.87 -4.07 -21.50
C ARG A 51 2.97 -3.32 -20.73
N LEU A 52 3.06 -3.60 -19.44
CA LEU A 52 4.05 -2.98 -18.56
C LEU A 52 5.41 -3.70 -18.71
N LEU A 53 6.36 -3.07 -19.38
CA LEU A 53 7.71 -3.62 -19.62
C LEU A 53 8.79 -2.97 -18.73
N LYS A 54 8.50 -1.82 -18.12
CA LYS A 54 9.43 -1.04 -17.29
C LYS A 54 8.66 -0.20 -16.27
N PRO A 55 9.31 0.27 -15.19
CA PRO A 55 8.68 1.13 -14.21
C PRO A 55 8.05 2.39 -14.82
N SER A 56 6.87 2.75 -14.33
CA SER A 56 6.14 3.94 -14.76
C SER A 56 6.32 5.10 -13.77
N ARG A 57 6.50 6.32 -14.29
CA ARG A 57 6.50 7.54 -13.45
C ARG A 57 5.13 7.83 -12.80
N ARG A 58 4.07 7.17 -13.26
CA ARG A 58 2.69 7.31 -12.74
C ARG A 58 2.39 6.35 -11.58
N THR A 59 3.37 5.51 -11.21
CA THR A 59 3.26 4.56 -10.11
C THR A 59 4.08 5.04 -8.92
N GLY A 60 3.45 5.09 -7.75
CA GLY A 60 4.10 5.24 -6.46
C GLY A 60 4.28 3.88 -5.82
N TYR A 61 5.49 3.54 -5.37
CA TYR A 61 5.77 2.29 -4.69
C TYR A 61 6.31 2.55 -3.29
N MET A 62 5.57 2.08 -2.29
CA MET A 62 6.02 2.02 -0.90
C MET A 62 6.49 0.61 -0.58
N PHE A 63 7.78 0.45 -0.37
CA PHE A 63 8.40 -0.82 0.00
C PHE A 63 8.14 -1.16 1.47
N ALA A 64 8.18 -2.45 1.82
CA ALA A 64 8.06 -2.92 3.21
C ALA A 64 9.13 -2.31 4.15
N ARG A 65 10.34 -2.06 3.63
CA ARG A 65 11.35 -1.25 4.31
C ARG A 65 11.20 0.20 3.90
N ASP A 66 11.39 1.12 4.85
CA ASP A 66 11.19 2.57 4.62
C ASP A 66 12.04 3.13 3.46
N GLY A 67 13.22 2.57 3.21
CA GLY A 67 14.11 2.93 2.10
C GLY A 67 14.39 4.43 2.02
N LEU A 68 14.44 5.12 3.17
CA LEU A 68 14.77 6.53 3.22
C LEU A 68 16.24 6.73 2.86
N LEU A 69 16.52 7.85 2.18
CA LEU A 69 17.88 8.26 1.85
C LEU A 69 18.56 8.76 3.13
N PRO A 70 19.58 8.05 3.66
CA PRO A 70 20.13 8.35 4.97
C PRO A 70 20.82 9.73 5.07
N TRP A 71 21.26 10.26 3.94
CA TRP A 71 21.90 11.59 3.85
C TRP A 71 20.91 12.73 3.63
N ARG A 72 19.60 12.47 3.61
CA ARG A 72 18.53 13.46 3.47
C ARG A 72 17.68 13.53 4.73
N SER A 73 17.27 14.75 5.10
CA SER A 73 16.31 14.96 6.19
C SER A 73 14.93 14.38 5.84
N ALA A 74 14.01 14.32 6.80
CA ALA A 74 12.63 13.88 6.56
C ALA A 74 11.97 14.70 5.44
N ARG A 75 12.05 16.03 5.50
CA ARG A 75 11.57 16.93 4.43
C ARG A 75 12.19 16.60 3.07
N SER A 76 13.52 16.54 3.00
CA SER A 76 14.20 16.27 1.73
C SER A 76 13.91 14.87 1.18
N ASN A 77 13.62 13.88 2.04
CA ASN A 77 13.12 12.58 1.62
C ASN A 77 11.73 12.68 0.99
N LEU A 78 10.82 13.47 1.52
CA LEU A 78 9.50 13.69 0.93
C LEU A 78 9.60 14.37 -0.45
N GLU A 79 10.50 15.32 -0.57
CA GLU A 79 10.63 16.16 -1.76
C GLU A 79 11.41 15.50 -2.90
N VAL A 80 12.16 14.41 -2.66
CA VAL A 80 13.07 13.80 -3.66
C VAL A 80 12.37 13.42 -4.97
N GLY A 81 11.18 12.83 -4.88
CA GLY A 81 10.42 12.42 -6.07
C GLY A 81 9.92 13.63 -6.88
N LEU A 82 9.57 14.71 -6.21
CA LEU A 82 9.17 15.98 -6.84
C LEU A 82 10.38 16.69 -7.48
N GLU A 83 11.54 16.66 -6.80
CA GLU A 83 12.80 17.18 -7.31
C GLU A 83 13.20 16.50 -8.63
N LEU A 84 13.17 15.17 -8.67
CA LEU A 84 13.46 14.37 -9.86
C LEU A 84 12.47 14.60 -11.01
N ARG A 85 11.28 15.14 -10.72
CA ARG A 85 10.28 15.55 -11.70
C ARG A 85 10.41 17.02 -12.14
N GLY A 86 11.38 17.75 -11.61
CA GLY A 86 11.61 19.16 -11.93
C GLY A 86 10.59 20.13 -11.31
N VAL A 87 9.89 19.72 -10.24
CA VAL A 87 8.94 20.61 -9.54
C VAL A 87 9.71 21.76 -8.87
N PRO A 88 9.27 23.03 -9.00
CA PRO A 88 9.92 24.17 -8.38
C PRO A 88 10.07 24.04 -6.84
N SER A 89 11.15 24.57 -6.30
CA SER A 89 11.49 24.43 -4.86
C SER A 89 10.39 24.93 -3.91
N GLU A 90 9.75 26.04 -4.25
CA GLU A 90 8.66 26.61 -3.46
C GLU A 90 7.46 25.65 -3.38
N GLU A 91 7.06 25.08 -4.50
CA GLU A 91 5.96 24.11 -4.56
C GLU A 91 6.32 22.81 -3.84
N ARG A 92 7.59 22.33 -3.95
CA ARG A 92 8.07 21.17 -3.19
C ARG A 92 7.98 21.43 -1.69
N ALA A 93 8.45 22.61 -1.23
CA ALA A 93 8.41 23.00 0.18
C ALA A 93 6.97 23.08 0.70
N ARG A 94 6.04 23.65 -0.09
CA ARG A 94 4.62 23.73 0.25
C ARG A 94 4.00 22.35 0.43
N ARG A 95 4.19 21.46 -0.55
CA ARG A 95 3.68 20.07 -0.48
C ARG A 95 4.34 19.28 0.64
N GLY A 96 5.65 19.41 0.81
CA GLY A 96 6.41 18.75 1.88
C GLY A 96 5.92 19.13 3.27
N THR A 97 5.62 20.44 3.50
CA THR A 97 5.06 20.91 4.77
C THR A 97 3.69 20.29 5.05
N ALA A 98 2.75 20.34 4.09
CA ALA A 98 1.42 19.75 4.26
C ALA A 98 1.47 18.24 4.53
N LEU A 99 2.37 17.51 3.86
CA LEU A 99 2.57 16.09 4.10
C LEU A 99 3.18 15.79 5.47
N LEU A 100 4.14 16.61 5.94
CA LEU A 100 4.71 16.46 7.29
C LEU A 100 3.67 16.71 8.38
N GLU A 101 2.77 17.68 8.17
CA GLU A 101 1.63 17.92 9.06
C GLU A 101 0.66 16.74 9.06
N MET A 102 0.28 16.23 7.89
CA MET A 102 -0.61 15.08 7.73
C MET A 102 -0.11 13.84 8.49
N ILE A 103 1.20 13.59 8.46
CA ILE A 103 1.80 12.44 9.16
C ILE A 103 2.23 12.75 10.60
N GLY A 104 1.93 13.95 11.13
CA GLY A 104 2.26 14.36 12.49
C GLY A 104 3.76 14.49 12.76
N LEU A 105 4.57 14.87 11.76
CA LEU A 105 6.02 14.99 11.86
C LEU A 105 6.57 16.40 11.49
N ALA A 106 5.75 17.44 11.58
CA ALA A 106 6.16 18.80 11.24
C ALA A 106 7.40 19.28 12.04
N SER A 107 7.47 18.95 13.34
CA SER A 107 8.61 19.28 14.21
C SER A 107 9.88 18.47 13.90
N PHE A 108 9.78 17.39 13.14
CA PHE A 108 10.90 16.52 12.72
C PHE A 108 11.32 16.73 11.26
N ALA A 109 10.88 17.82 10.63
CA ALA A 109 11.16 18.11 9.21
C ALA A 109 12.66 18.04 8.86
N ASN A 110 13.52 18.51 9.74
CA ASN A 110 14.97 18.55 9.54
C ASN A 110 15.71 17.35 10.13
N ALA A 111 15.01 16.41 10.78
CA ALA A 111 15.61 15.21 11.34
C ALA A 111 16.03 14.24 10.22
N TYR A 112 17.17 13.60 10.40
CA TYR A 112 17.69 12.57 9.51
C TYR A 112 17.13 11.19 9.90
N PRO A 113 17.12 10.19 9.00
CA PRO A 113 16.53 8.87 9.28
C PRO A 113 17.03 8.19 10.55
N TRP A 114 18.31 8.35 10.93
CA TRP A 114 18.86 7.81 12.18
C TRP A 114 18.37 8.49 13.46
N GLN A 115 17.78 9.67 13.35
CA GLN A 115 17.18 10.42 14.46
C GLN A 115 15.69 10.09 14.62
N LEU A 116 15.11 9.31 13.72
CA LEU A 116 13.70 8.96 13.70
C LEU A 116 13.49 7.53 14.20
N SER A 117 12.41 7.29 14.95
CA SER A 117 11.97 5.94 15.26
C SER A 117 11.58 5.18 13.98
N GLN A 118 11.46 3.84 14.06
CA GLN A 118 11.03 3.04 12.93
C GLN A 118 9.65 3.47 12.41
N GLY A 119 8.68 3.70 13.31
CA GLY A 119 7.35 4.19 12.94
C GLY A 119 7.38 5.59 12.31
N MET A 120 8.26 6.49 12.77
CA MET A 120 8.44 7.81 12.14
C MET A 120 9.01 7.67 10.73
N ARG A 121 10.01 6.80 10.51
CA ARG A 121 10.55 6.54 9.16
C ARG A 121 9.48 5.97 8.23
N GLN A 122 8.65 5.05 8.73
CA GLN A 122 7.56 4.48 7.95
C GLN A 122 6.54 5.55 7.52
N ARG A 123 6.20 6.48 8.41
CA ARG A 123 5.34 7.63 8.10
C ARG A 123 5.95 8.54 7.02
N VAL A 124 7.25 8.82 7.11
CA VAL A 124 7.97 9.60 6.08
C VAL A 124 7.95 8.85 4.73
N ALA A 125 8.13 7.52 4.71
CA ALA A 125 8.10 6.72 3.49
C ALA A 125 6.69 6.73 2.84
N LEU A 126 5.63 6.64 3.65
CA LEU A 126 4.24 6.79 3.17
C LEU A 126 4.04 8.16 2.52
N ALA A 127 4.37 9.22 3.23
CA ALA A 127 4.20 10.59 2.73
C ALA A 127 5.04 10.85 1.45
N ARG A 128 6.28 10.32 1.37
CA ARG A 128 7.13 10.38 0.17
C ARG A 128 6.44 9.72 -1.03
N THR A 129 5.77 8.59 -0.82
CA THR A 129 5.05 7.88 -1.89
C THR A 129 3.84 8.68 -2.37
N LEU A 130 3.14 9.36 -1.46
CA LEU A 130 2.01 10.23 -1.79
C LEU A 130 2.44 11.56 -2.44
N ALA A 131 3.62 12.08 -2.08
CA ALA A 131 4.12 13.38 -2.55
C ALA A 131 4.13 13.53 -4.07
N ILE A 132 4.45 12.45 -4.78
CA ILE A 132 4.54 12.45 -6.25
C ILE A 132 3.20 12.39 -6.96
N ASP A 133 2.08 12.37 -6.23
CA ASP A 133 0.71 12.30 -6.75
C ASP A 133 0.56 11.22 -7.86
N PRO A 134 0.76 9.93 -7.55
CA PRO A 134 0.72 8.88 -8.55
C PRO A 134 -0.72 8.49 -8.91
N ASP A 135 -0.93 7.93 -10.11
CA ASP A 135 -2.22 7.35 -10.52
C ASP A 135 -2.47 5.99 -9.85
N THR A 136 -1.38 5.25 -9.60
CA THR A 136 -1.39 3.92 -8.99
C THR A 136 -0.45 3.89 -7.78
N LEU A 137 -0.95 3.40 -6.66
CA LEU A 137 -0.20 3.17 -5.42
C LEU A 137 0.02 1.67 -5.22
N LEU A 138 1.27 1.27 -5.12
CA LEU A 138 1.68 -0.07 -4.72
C LEU A 138 2.26 0.01 -3.31
N MET A 139 1.70 -0.72 -2.36
CA MET A 139 2.04 -0.58 -0.95
C MET A 139 2.32 -1.94 -0.32
N ASP A 140 3.54 -2.14 0.13
CA ASP A 140 3.98 -3.37 0.79
C ASP A 140 4.04 -3.17 2.31
N GLU A 141 3.05 -3.67 3.04
CA GLU A 141 2.93 -3.59 4.50
C GLU A 141 3.13 -2.18 5.10
N PRO A 142 2.44 -1.14 4.59
CA PRO A 142 2.75 0.26 4.91
C PRO A 142 2.56 0.64 6.38
N PHE A 143 1.78 -0.12 7.14
CA PHE A 143 1.45 0.16 8.54
C PHE A 143 2.05 -0.85 9.54
N ALA A 144 2.87 -1.81 9.07
CA ALA A 144 3.35 -2.92 9.91
C ALA A 144 4.23 -2.47 11.09
N ALA A 145 4.99 -1.38 10.93
CA ALA A 145 5.94 -0.89 11.94
C ALA A 145 5.34 0.13 12.93
N LEU A 146 4.01 0.33 12.91
CA LEU A 146 3.32 1.33 13.71
C LEU A 146 2.65 0.72 14.93
N ASP A 147 2.64 1.48 16.04
CA ASP A 147 1.77 1.17 17.18
C ASP A 147 0.29 1.30 16.81
N ALA A 148 -0.58 0.67 17.58
CA ALA A 148 -2.01 0.55 17.24
C ALA A 148 -2.72 1.90 17.06
N GLN A 149 -2.43 2.90 17.91
CA GLN A 149 -3.07 4.20 17.85
C GLN A 149 -2.58 5.00 16.63
N THR A 150 -1.28 5.06 16.42
CA THR A 150 -0.68 5.71 15.25
C THR A 150 -1.15 5.06 13.94
N LYS A 151 -1.27 3.72 13.92
CA LYS A 151 -1.79 2.95 12.78
C LYS A 151 -3.19 3.41 12.41
N LEU A 152 -4.13 3.45 13.36
CA LEU A 152 -5.51 3.86 13.11
C LEU A 152 -5.60 5.29 12.60
N MET A 153 -4.87 6.21 13.23
CA MET A 153 -4.82 7.61 12.80
C MET A 153 -4.34 7.74 11.34
N LEU A 154 -3.24 7.08 10.98
CA LEU A 154 -2.71 7.15 9.62
C LEU A 154 -3.56 6.45 8.59
N GLN A 155 -4.21 5.35 8.95
CA GLN A 155 -5.20 4.68 8.09
C GLN A 155 -6.38 5.61 7.79
N ALA A 156 -6.89 6.33 8.79
CA ALA A 156 -7.96 7.29 8.62
C ALA A 156 -7.53 8.47 7.70
N GLU A 157 -6.35 9.05 7.94
CA GLU A 157 -5.81 10.12 7.10
C GLU A 157 -5.56 9.65 5.66
N PHE A 158 -4.97 8.46 5.49
CA PHE A 158 -4.75 7.86 4.18
C PHE A 158 -6.07 7.64 3.43
N LEU A 159 -7.08 7.06 4.09
CA LEU A 159 -8.40 6.86 3.47
C LEU A 159 -9.04 8.19 3.07
N ARG A 160 -8.96 9.22 3.92
CA ARG A 160 -9.52 10.55 3.60
C ARG A 160 -8.89 11.13 2.34
N VAL A 161 -7.57 11.03 2.19
CA VAL A 161 -6.86 11.46 0.97
C VAL A 161 -7.26 10.59 -0.22
N TRP A 162 -7.28 9.28 -0.04
CA TRP A 162 -7.60 8.34 -1.12
C TRP A 162 -9.06 8.47 -1.59
N GLU A 163 -10.03 8.61 -0.67
CA GLU A 163 -11.46 8.74 -1.01
C GLU A 163 -11.77 10.00 -1.83
N ARG A 164 -10.99 11.06 -1.64
CA ARG A 164 -11.10 12.28 -2.43
C ARG A 164 -10.65 12.07 -3.88
N ASP A 165 -9.50 11.42 -4.07
CA ASP A 165 -8.83 11.35 -5.38
C ASP A 165 -9.02 10.00 -6.09
N ARG A 166 -9.46 8.97 -5.37
CA ARG A 166 -9.73 7.61 -5.88
C ARG A 166 -8.62 7.06 -6.77
N LYS A 167 -7.38 7.10 -6.27
CA LYS A 167 -6.23 6.45 -6.92
C LYS A 167 -6.41 4.93 -6.93
N THR A 168 -5.88 4.24 -7.94
CA THR A 168 -5.83 2.78 -7.92
C THR A 168 -4.81 2.33 -6.89
N VAL A 169 -5.19 1.43 -5.98
CA VAL A 169 -4.31 0.94 -4.91
C VAL A 169 -4.19 -0.58 -4.97
N LEU A 170 -2.96 -1.08 -4.99
CA LEU A 170 -2.63 -2.47 -4.72
C LEU A 170 -1.87 -2.54 -3.40
N PHE A 171 -2.52 -3.07 -2.38
CA PHE A 171 -2.10 -3.03 -0.99
C PHE A 171 -1.79 -4.43 -0.48
N VAL A 172 -0.60 -4.65 0.00
CA VAL A 172 -0.20 -5.91 0.63
C VAL A 172 -0.19 -5.72 2.13
N THR A 173 -0.85 -6.62 2.84
CA THR A 173 -0.81 -6.70 4.29
C THR A 173 -0.97 -8.15 4.76
N HIS A 174 -0.47 -8.44 5.96
CA HIS A 174 -0.78 -9.66 6.70
C HIS A 174 -1.87 -9.41 7.77
N ASP A 175 -2.28 -8.16 7.97
CA ASP A 175 -3.33 -7.76 8.92
C ASP A 175 -4.69 -7.75 8.21
N LEU A 176 -5.53 -8.75 8.52
CA LEU A 176 -6.87 -8.88 7.94
C LEU A 176 -7.79 -7.71 8.31
N ALA A 177 -7.58 -7.14 9.51
CA ALA A 177 -8.36 -5.98 9.93
C ALA A 177 -8.09 -4.77 9.03
N GLU A 178 -6.84 -4.57 8.61
CA GLU A 178 -6.47 -3.55 7.62
C GLU A 178 -7.12 -3.82 6.26
N ALA A 179 -6.99 -5.06 5.76
CA ALA A 179 -7.53 -5.42 4.46
C ALA A 179 -9.03 -5.14 4.36
N VAL A 180 -9.81 -5.55 5.36
CA VAL A 180 -11.28 -5.36 5.36
C VAL A 180 -11.67 -3.90 5.63
N ALA A 181 -10.96 -3.19 6.51
CA ALA A 181 -11.29 -1.79 6.81
C ALA A 181 -11.00 -0.86 5.63
N LEU A 182 -9.92 -1.10 4.89
CA LEU A 182 -9.42 -0.16 3.89
C LEU A 182 -9.85 -0.49 2.46
N ALA A 183 -9.84 -1.77 2.06
CA ALA A 183 -10.00 -2.17 0.67
C ALA A 183 -11.46 -2.29 0.20
N ASP A 184 -11.69 -2.12 -1.09
CA ASP A 184 -12.97 -2.43 -1.76
C ASP A 184 -13.06 -3.91 -2.14
N ARG A 185 -11.89 -4.59 -2.22
CA ARG A 185 -11.78 -6.00 -2.61
C ARG A 185 -10.54 -6.62 -1.98
N VAL A 186 -10.64 -7.86 -1.55
CA VAL A 186 -9.53 -8.62 -0.95
C VAL A 186 -9.30 -9.89 -1.74
N ILE A 187 -8.08 -10.08 -2.23
CA ILE A 187 -7.63 -11.35 -2.80
C ILE A 187 -6.80 -12.09 -1.75
N VAL A 188 -7.19 -13.31 -1.47
CA VAL A 188 -6.50 -14.23 -0.56
C VAL A 188 -5.63 -15.17 -1.38
N LEU A 189 -4.34 -15.25 -1.05
CA LEU A 189 -3.38 -16.15 -1.71
C LEU A 189 -3.09 -17.37 -0.85
N THR A 190 -2.94 -18.53 -1.49
CA THR A 190 -2.44 -19.76 -0.86
C THR A 190 -0.98 -19.61 -0.45
N ARG A 191 -0.46 -20.58 0.33
CA ARG A 191 0.97 -20.75 0.51
C ARG A 191 1.68 -20.98 -0.83
N ARG A 192 3.01 -20.88 -0.82
CA ARG A 192 3.85 -21.03 -2.01
C ARG A 192 3.76 -22.43 -2.64
N PRO A 193 3.58 -22.52 -4.00
CA PRO A 193 3.39 -21.43 -4.95
C PRO A 193 2.06 -20.72 -4.72
N GLY A 194 2.07 -19.37 -4.67
CA GLY A 194 0.87 -18.59 -4.44
C GLY A 194 -0.11 -18.73 -5.60
N ARG A 195 -1.36 -19.09 -5.26
CA ARG A 195 -2.53 -19.11 -6.15
C ARG A 195 -3.63 -18.27 -5.51
N ILE A 196 -4.59 -17.83 -6.29
CA ILE A 196 -5.79 -17.18 -5.74
C ILE A 196 -6.65 -18.24 -5.06
N GLN A 197 -6.79 -18.14 -3.74
CA GLN A 197 -7.68 -18.97 -2.92
C GLN A 197 -9.10 -18.41 -2.89
N ALA A 198 -9.22 -17.09 -2.77
CA ALA A 198 -10.49 -16.40 -2.77
C ALA A 198 -10.33 -14.97 -3.28
N ASP A 199 -11.41 -14.46 -3.84
CA ASP A 199 -11.58 -13.10 -4.32
C ASP A 199 -12.88 -12.58 -3.72
N ILE A 200 -12.77 -11.60 -2.81
CA ILE A 200 -13.85 -11.19 -1.92
C ILE A 200 -14.10 -9.69 -2.07
N GLU A 201 -15.27 -9.32 -2.53
CA GLU A 201 -15.74 -7.94 -2.48
C GLU A 201 -16.05 -7.52 -1.05
N ILE A 202 -15.63 -6.31 -0.70
CA ILE A 202 -15.82 -5.69 0.60
C ILE A 202 -16.90 -4.61 0.45
N ASP A 203 -18.14 -5.06 0.48
CA ASP A 203 -19.32 -4.20 0.39
C ASP A 203 -19.60 -3.52 1.74
N LEU A 204 -18.76 -2.54 2.06
CA LEU A 204 -18.90 -1.65 3.21
C LEU A 204 -19.05 -0.23 2.70
N PRO A 205 -19.97 0.56 3.27
CA PRO A 205 -20.20 1.94 2.82
C PRO A 205 -18.96 2.81 3.00
N ARG A 206 -18.86 3.85 2.17
CA ARG A 206 -17.84 4.91 2.26
C ARG A 206 -18.55 6.26 2.53
N PRO A 207 -17.90 7.22 3.22
CA PRO A 207 -16.53 7.16 3.75
C PRO A 207 -16.40 6.19 4.94
N ARG A 208 -15.23 5.57 5.08
CA ARG A 208 -14.95 4.64 6.17
C ARG A 208 -14.07 5.26 7.24
N ASP A 209 -14.41 5.01 8.49
CA ASP A 209 -13.59 5.29 9.65
C ASP A 209 -13.00 3.97 10.17
N PRO A 210 -11.67 3.74 10.05
CA PRO A 210 -11.03 2.48 10.46
C PRO A 210 -11.18 2.16 11.95
N GLU A 211 -11.41 3.16 12.79
CA GLU A 211 -11.64 2.96 14.21
C GLU A 211 -13.07 2.46 14.47
N ARG A 212 -14.08 3.13 13.88
CA ARG A 212 -15.49 2.84 14.12
C ARG A 212 -16.01 1.61 13.40
N ILE A 213 -15.54 1.38 12.16
CA ILE A 213 -16.03 0.28 11.32
C ILE A 213 -15.82 -1.10 11.95
N ARG A 214 -14.85 -1.25 12.85
CA ARG A 214 -14.52 -2.50 13.56
C ARG A 214 -15.66 -3.03 14.42
N PHE A 215 -16.62 -2.19 14.79
CA PHE A 215 -17.79 -2.55 15.56
C PHE A 215 -19.02 -2.83 14.69
N ASP A 216 -18.90 -2.70 13.37
CA ASP A 216 -19.98 -2.97 12.43
C ASP A 216 -20.15 -4.48 12.19
N HIS A 217 -21.37 -4.96 12.22
CA HIS A 217 -21.69 -6.37 11.99
C HIS A 217 -21.30 -6.85 10.58
N ALA A 218 -21.42 -5.99 9.56
CA ALA A 218 -20.99 -6.33 8.19
C ALA A 218 -19.47 -6.49 8.11
N TYR A 219 -18.71 -5.60 8.77
CA TYR A 219 -17.27 -5.71 8.90
C TYR A 219 -16.84 -7.02 9.58
N LEU A 220 -17.49 -7.40 10.68
CA LEU A 220 -17.18 -8.65 11.40
C LEU A 220 -17.42 -9.88 10.51
N ARG A 221 -18.55 -9.93 9.80
CA ARG A 221 -18.85 -11.04 8.86
C ARG A 221 -17.84 -11.13 7.73
N LEU A 222 -17.44 -9.99 7.15
CA LEU A 222 -16.44 -9.95 6.07
C LEU A 222 -15.06 -10.36 6.59
N SER A 223 -14.69 -9.92 7.78
CA SER A 223 -13.42 -10.31 8.43
C SER A 223 -13.38 -11.82 8.68
N GLU A 224 -14.45 -12.43 9.14
CA GLU A 224 -14.57 -13.87 9.30
C GLU A 224 -14.46 -14.59 7.95
N ARG A 225 -15.13 -14.10 6.91
CA ARG A 225 -15.05 -14.70 5.55
C ARG A 225 -13.63 -14.68 5.00
N VAL A 226 -12.90 -13.56 5.14
CA VAL A 226 -11.49 -13.45 4.73
C VAL A 226 -10.61 -14.38 5.55
N TRP A 227 -10.84 -14.47 6.87
CA TRP A 227 -10.11 -15.37 7.76
C TRP A 227 -10.30 -16.85 7.39
N GLN A 228 -11.53 -17.29 7.11
CA GLN A 228 -11.81 -18.66 6.67
C GLN A 228 -11.13 -18.99 5.35
N ALA A 229 -11.14 -18.06 4.38
CA ALA A 229 -10.44 -18.22 3.11
C ALA A 229 -8.92 -18.34 3.32
N LEU A 230 -8.34 -17.54 4.23
CA LEU A 230 -6.90 -17.61 4.55
C LEU A 230 -6.54 -18.98 5.16
N LYS A 231 -7.32 -19.46 6.13
CA LYS A 231 -7.12 -20.80 6.72
C LYS A 231 -7.20 -21.90 5.69
N ALA A 232 -8.19 -21.86 4.78
CA ALA A 232 -8.32 -22.83 3.71
C ALA A 232 -7.11 -22.81 2.76
N GLY A 233 -6.59 -21.61 2.44
CA GLY A 233 -5.38 -21.45 1.61
C GLY A 233 -4.09 -21.90 2.30
N GLU A 234 -4.04 -21.93 3.61
CA GLU A 234 -2.92 -22.49 4.38
C GLU A 234 -2.94 -24.01 4.48
N ALA A 235 -4.13 -24.60 4.44
CA ALA A 235 -4.34 -26.05 4.52
C ALA A 235 -4.24 -26.76 3.14
N ALA A 236 -4.37 -26.02 2.04
CA ALA A 236 -4.32 -26.55 0.66
C ALA A 236 -2.87 -26.83 0.22
N GLN A 237 -2.26 -27.88 0.79
CA GLN A 237 -0.97 -28.45 0.36
C GLN A 237 -1.11 -29.92 0.01
#